data_fa313659f706533dc49d3c53896a1624
#
_entry.id   fa313659f706533dc49d3c53896a1624
#
_cell.length_a   1.000
_cell.length_b   1.000
_cell.length_c   1.000
_cell.angle_alpha   90.00
_cell.angle_beta   90.00
_cell.angle_gamma   90.00
#
_symmetry.space_group_name_H-M   'P 1'
#
loop_
_entity.id
_entity.type
_entity.pdbx_description
1 polymer ?
#
loop_
_entity_poly.entity_id
_entity_poly.type
_entity_poly.pdbx_seq_one_letter_code
_entity_poly.pdbx_strand_id
1 'polypeptide(L)'
;MPESPGAYWKRLDTYEEEGLEELKRRTGKRREKRTRQIKKDSRRTKKRVSRTDPEAGHMKRPGKPQGQYYLSHQTLDSDHGIIVGLTVTPGDVHDTVPYLNQLETLHQTVIPFAAAAADSAYDFPLAHRELEKLRITFFVRPQAVYDRTQVEFKRDSFSYQSDQDAYLCPQGKTLRLNGLYRSASGLFWQYKAEKADCICCPVRGKCLSEHDRRGARKLEDSYFKPSVQRSRNRQSTDEYRQALKKRQIWCEGTFAAQKWSHNLTRVLRRGLEAAEDHCLLSAVALNLKRMIKCLN
;
A
#
# COMPACT_ATOMS: atom_id res chain seq x y z
N MET A 1 8.96 -11.77 14.21
CA MET A 1 7.78 -12.47 13.65
C MET A 1 7.14 -11.57 12.60
N PRO A 2 6.87 -12.04 11.37
CA PRO A 2 6.21 -11.22 10.38
C PRO A 2 4.84 -10.80 10.89
N GLU A 3 4.50 -9.53 10.67
CA GLU A 3 3.20 -8.99 11.05
C GLU A 3 2.09 -9.77 10.36
N SER A 4 1.14 -10.26 11.14
CA SER A 4 -0.07 -10.83 10.55
C SER A 4 -0.84 -9.74 9.77
N PRO A 5 -1.63 -10.09 8.76
CA PRO A 5 -2.53 -9.13 8.12
C PRO A 5 -3.35 -8.29 9.11
N GLY A 6 -3.53 -8.78 10.33
CA GLY A 6 -4.18 -8.07 11.44
C GLY A 6 -3.48 -6.77 11.87
N ALA A 7 -2.16 -6.63 11.72
CA ALA A 7 -1.48 -5.43 12.19
C ALA A 7 -1.73 -4.21 11.28
N TYR A 8 -1.74 -4.39 9.96
CA TYR A 8 -2.19 -3.35 9.03
C TYR A 8 -3.61 -2.86 9.38
N TRP A 9 -4.51 -3.79 9.69
CA TRP A 9 -5.88 -3.47 10.07
C TRP A 9 -5.96 -2.75 11.42
N LYS A 10 -5.14 -3.13 12.39
CA LYS A 10 -5.06 -2.44 13.69
C LYS A 10 -4.60 -0.99 13.56
N ARG A 11 -3.61 -0.71 12.69
CA ARG A 11 -3.19 0.67 12.39
C ARG A 11 -4.34 1.49 11.80
N LEU A 12 -5.09 0.91 10.85
CA LEU A 12 -6.27 1.58 10.29
C LEU A 12 -7.39 1.77 11.31
N ASP A 13 -7.53 0.88 12.31
CA ASP A 13 -8.53 1.03 13.38
C ASP A 13 -8.30 2.31 14.18
N THR A 14 -7.04 2.61 14.55
CA THR A 14 -6.67 3.84 15.25
C THR A 14 -7.02 5.08 14.44
N TYR A 15 -6.64 5.09 13.15
CA TYR A 15 -6.97 6.22 12.28
C TYR A 15 -8.46 6.36 11.97
N GLU A 16 -9.20 5.27 11.96
CA GLU A 16 -10.66 5.31 11.79
C GLU A 16 -11.31 6.00 12.99
N GLU A 17 -10.84 5.75 14.21
CA GLU A 17 -11.34 6.41 15.43
C GLU A 17 -11.03 7.91 15.40
N GLU A 18 -9.79 8.30 15.11
CA GLU A 18 -9.38 9.70 14.94
C GLU A 18 -10.23 10.40 13.86
N GLY A 19 -10.43 9.74 12.72
CA GLY A 19 -11.19 10.27 11.59
C GLY A 19 -12.70 10.41 11.88
N LEU A 20 -13.28 9.53 12.69
CA LEU A 20 -14.67 9.66 13.11
C LEU A 20 -14.88 10.85 14.04
N GLU A 21 -13.96 11.14 14.95
CA GLU A 21 -14.00 12.34 15.79
C GLU A 21 -13.82 13.61 14.95
N GLU A 22 -12.92 13.58 13.97
CA GLU A 22 -12.75 14.68 13.02
C GLU A 22 -14.01 14.89 12.18
N LEU A 23 -14.65 13.83 11.68
CA LEU A 23 -15.91 13.91 10.95
C LEU A 23 -17.00 14.58 11.78
N LYS A 24 -17.10 14.23 13.07
CA LYS A 24 -18.05 14.84 13.99
C LYS A 24 -17.80 16.35 14.14
N ARG A 25 -16.54 16.76 14.29
CA ARG A 25 -16.16 18.19 14.36
C ARG A 25 -16.52 18.94 13.06
N ARG A 26 -16.25 18.36 11.90
CA ARG A 26 -16.45 19.00 10.58
C ARG A 26 -17.91 19.04 10.16
N THR A 27 -18.75 18.09 10.55
CA THR A 27 -20.11 17.94 10.04
C THR A 27 -21.20 18.02 11.12
N GLY A 28 -20.84 18.01 12.40
CA GLY A 28 -21.78 17.88 13.53
C GLY A 28 -22.47 16.50 13.61
N LYS A 29 -22.21 15.60 12.68
CA LYS A 29 -22.86 14.28 12.60
C LYS A 29 -22.03 13.24 13.32
N ARG A 30 -22.59 12.63 14.37
CA ARG A 30 -22.00 11.45 15.01
C ARG A 30 -22.25 10.24 14.11
N ARG A 31 -21.19 9.57 13.70
CA ARG A 31 -21.26 8.25 13.06
C ARG A 31 -20.53 7.23 13.91
N GLU A 32 -21.19 6.13 14.17
CA GLU A 32 -20.58 5.01 14.86
C GLU A 32 -19.73 4.20 13.88
N LYS A 33 -18.66 3.63 14.41
CA LYS A 33 -17.84 2.62 13.70
C LYS A 33 -18.80 1.53 13.21
N ARG A 34 -18.92 1.36 11.92
CA ARG A 34 -19.72 0.24 11.39
C ARG A 34 -19.01 -1.04 11.79
N THR A 35 -19.56 -1.72 12.79
CA THR A 35 -19.15 -3.09 13.07
C THR A 35 -19.30 -3.86 11.76
N ARG A 36 -18.16 -4.20 11.13
CA ARG A 36 -18.18 -5.05 9.96
C ARG A 36 -18.80 -6.37 10.40
N GLN A 37 -20.07 -6.57 10.14
CA GLN A 37 -20.51 -7.93 9.88
C GLN A 37 -19.65 -8.40 8.72
N ILE A 38 -18.65 -9.20 9.05
CA ILE A 38 -17.94 -10.01 8.06
C ILE A 38 -19.07 -10.84 7.47
N LYS A 39 -19.68 -10.34 6.37
CA LYS A 39 -20.50 -11.20 5.54
C LYS A 39 -19.55 -12.35 5.24
N LYS A 40 -19.80 -13.51 5.87
CA LYS A 40 -19.17 -14.76 5.49
C LYS A 40 -19.43 -14.85 4.01
N ASP A 41 -18.41 -14.45 3.23
CA ASP A 41 -18.52 -14.45 1.79
C ASP A 41 -18.76 -15.92 1.43
N SER A 42 -19.99 -16.26 1.07
CA SER A 42 -20.38 -17.60 0.66
C SER A 42 -19.61 -18.05 -0.59
N ARG A 43 -18.91 -17.12 -1.23
CA ARG A 43 -17.90 -17.33 -2.27
C ARG A 43 -16.49 -17.37 -1.69
N ARG A 44 -16.29 -18.01 -0.55
CA ARG A 44 -14.92 -18.32 -0.12
C ARG A 44 -14.29 -19.16 -1.23
N THR A 45 -13.56 -18.52 -2.13
CA THR A 45 -12.68 -19.22 -3.07
C THR A 45 -11.81 -20.13 -2.20
N LYS A 46 -12.00 -21.44 -2.34
CA LYS A 46 -11.24 -22.44 -1.57
C LYS A 46 -9.77 -22.08 -1.73
N LYS A 47 -9.11 -21.72 -0.62
CA LYS A 47 -7.68 -21.42 -0.63
C LYS A 47 -6.97 -22.66 -1.21
N ARG A 48 -6.16 -22.45 -2.25
CA ARG A 48 -5.35 -23.55 -2.80
C ARG A 48 -4.17 -23.78 -1.84
N VAL A 49 -4.20 -24.86 -1.13
CA VAL A 49 -3.15 -25.27 -0.19
C VAL A 49 -2.32 -26.37 -0.85
N SER A 50 -1.00 -26.27 -0.75
CA SER A 50 -0.10 -27.35 -1.18
C SER A 50 -0.29 -28.59 -0.30
N ARG A 51 -0.36 -29.75 -0.91
CA ARG A 51 -0.47 -31.03 -0.16
C ARG A 51 0.85 -31.41 0.51
N THR A 52 1.96 -30.98 -0.06
CA THR A 52 3.31 -31.34 0.39
C THR A 52 3.98 -30.26 1.21
N ASP A 53 3.51 -29.01 1.10
CA ASP A 53 4.01 -27.85 1.82
C ASP A 53 2.86 -26.87 2.11
N PRO A 54 2.06 -27.11 3.18
CA PRO A 54 0.86 -26.34 3.49
C PRO A 54 1.13 -24.86 3.83
N GLU A 55 2.35 -24.53 4.21
CA GLU A 55 2.77 -23.15 4.55
C GLU A 55 3.12 -22.33 3.30
N ALA A 56 3.40 -22.97 2.15
CA ALA A 56 3.60 -22.27 0.90
C ALA A 56 2.29 -21.63 0.40
N GLY A 57 2.33 -20.34 0.09
CA GLY A 57 1.16 -19.61 -0.35
C GLY A 57 0.95 -19.67 -1.86
N HIS A 58 -0.30 -19.78 -2.32
CA HIS A 58 -0.62 -19.76 -3.73
C HIS A 58 -0.58 -18.35 -4.30
N MET A 59 0.48 -18.02 -5.05
CA MET A 59 0.64 -16.74 -5.73
C MET A 59 -0.07 -16.74 -7.09
N LYS A 60 -0.90 -15.70 -7.31
CA LYS A 60 -1.49 -15.38 -8.61
C LYS A 60 -1.31 -13.88 -8.86
N ARG A 61 -0.30 -13.52 -9.66
CA ARG A 61 0.00 -12.12 -10.04
C ARG A 61 0.06 -11.99 -11.56
N PRO A 62 -0.41 -10.88 -12.15
CA PRO A 62 -0.25 -10.64 -13.59
C PRO A 62 1.23 -10.68 -13.99
N GLY A 63 1.55 -11.33 -15.11
CA GLY A 63 2.92 -11.43 -15.62
C GLY A 63 3.86 -12.32 -14.82
N LYS A 64 3.38 -13.05 -13.81
CA LYS A 64 4.17 -14.01 -13.02
C LYS A 64 3.58 -15.42 -13.14
N PRO A 65 4.41 -16.47 -13.14
CA PRO A 65 3.92 -17.84 -13.07
C PRO A 65 3.07 -18.07 -11.83
N GLN A 66 1.94 -18.77 -11.98
CA GLN A 66 1.10 -19.16 -10.84
C GLN A 66 1.69 -20.40 -10.18
N GLY A 67 1.66 -20.45 -8.85
CA GLY A 67 2.18 -21.59 -8.12
C GLY A 67 2.23 -21.38 -6.62
N GLN A 68 2.84 -22.33 -5.92
CA GLN A 68 3.09 -22.26 -4.49
C GLN A 68 4.47 -21.66 -4.28
N TYR A 69 4.52 -20.54 -3.53
CA TYR A 69 5.73 -19.76 -3.35
C TYR A 69 5.88 -19.27 -1.90
N TYR A 70 7.10 -18.95 -1.57
CA TYR A 70 7.49 -18.05 -0.50
C TYR A 70 7.99 -16.73 -1.10
N LEU A 71 7.78 -15.62 -0.42
CA LEU A 71 8.24 -14.30 -0.82
C LEU A 71 9.27 -13.81 0.17
N SER A 72 10.45 -13.44 -0.31
CA SER A 72 11.49 -12.81 0.51
C SER A 72 11.40 -11.30 0.37
N HIS A 73 11.16 -10.62 1.50
CA HIS A 73 11.11 -9.17 1.61
C HIS A 73 12.42 -8.69 2.23
N GLN A 74 13.18 -7.90 1.50
CA GLN A 74 14.52 -7.49 1.90
C GLN A 74 14.61 -5.97 1.96
N THR A 75 15.26 -5.46 3.01
CA THR A 75 15.67 -4.06 3.14
C THR A 75 17.19 -4.00 3.06
N LEU A 76 17.68 -3.08 2.22
CA LEU A 76 19.10 -2.90 1.99
C LEU A 76 19.52 -1.49 2.37
N ASP A 77 20.75 -1.34 2.87
CA ASP A 77 21.35 -0.03 2.97
C ASP A 77 21.67 0.53 1.58
N SER A 78 21.65 1.87 1.47
CA SER A 78 21.76 2.55 0.18
C SER A 78 23.20 2.76 -0.31
N ASP A 79 24.18 2.58 0.55
CA ASP A 79 25.56 2.93 0.23
C ASP A 79 26.39 1.70 -0.21
N HIS A 80 26.22 0.59 0.47
CA HIS A 80 26.97 -0.64 0.19
C HIS A 80 26.07 -1.80 -0.25
N GLY A 81 24.74 -1.62 -0.19
CA GLY A 81 23.75 -2.63 -0.54
C GLY A 81 23.69 -3.80 0.45
N ILE A 82 24.18 -3.62 1.68
CA ILE A 82 24.10 -4.62 2.74
C ILE A 82 22.64 -4.89 3.07
N ILE A 83 22.26 -6.16 3.14
CA ILE A 83 20.92 -6.59 3.54
C ILE A 83 20.82 -6.43 5.06
N VAL A 84 20.05 -5.45 5.52
CA VAL A 84 19.88 -5.11 6.95
C VAL A 84 18.58 -5.63 7.52
N GLY A 85 17.63 -6.04 6.67
CA GLY A 85 16.36 -6.63 7.08
C GLY A 85 15.89 -7.68 6.11
N LEU A 86 15.36 -8.78 6.65
CA LEU A 86 14.80 -9.87 5.87
C LEU A 86 13.57 -10.44 6.58
N THR A 87 12.51 -10.68 5.82
CA THR A 87 11.30 -11.37 6.27
C THR A 87 10.83 -12.28 5.14
N VAL A 88 10.39 -13.47 5.49
CA VAL A 88 9.79 -14.40 4.51
C VAL A 88 8.32 -14.60 4.80
N THR A 89 7.50 -14.57 3.76
CA THR A 89 6.05 -14.79 3.88
C THR A 89 5.57 -15.82 2.88
N PRO A 90 4.42 -16.48 3.13
CA PRO A 90 3.73 -17.26 2.12
C PRO A 90 3.42 -16.42 0.86
N GLY A 91 3.39 -17.04 -0.31
CA GLY A 91 3.23 -16.37 -1.60
C GLY A 91 1.88 -15.68 -1.83
N ASP A 92 0.88 -15.96 -1.02
CA ASP A 92 -0.44 -15.31 -1.02
C ASP A 92 -0.51 -14.07 -0.11
N VAL A 93 0.57 -13.76 0.62
CA VAL A 93 0.68 -12.51 1.40
C VAL A 93 1.14 -11.38 0.48
N HIS A 94 0.44 -10.25 0.53
CA HIS A 94 0.80 -9.09 -0.27
C HIS A 94 2.05 -8.40 0.31
N ASP A 95 2.94 -7.92 -0.57
CA ASP A 95 4.24 -7.33 -0.20
C ASP A 95 4.13 -6.14 0.77
N THR A 96 3.01 -5.41 0.74
CA THR A 96 2.75 -4.28 1.63
C THR A 96 2.50 -4.69 3.09
N VAL A 97 2.16 -5.96 3.35
CA VAL A 97 1.82 -6.43 4.70
C VAL A 97 3.02 -6.42 5.65
N PRO A 98 4.18 -7.02 5.33
CA PRO A 98 5.34 -7.00 6.21
C PRO A 98 6.12 -5.66 6.16
N TYR A 99 5.88 -4.81 5.16
CA TYR A 99 6.70 -3.66 4.83
C TYR A 99 6.86 -2.66 5.97
N LEU A 100 5.75 -2.15 6.50
CA LEU A 100 5.79 -1.11 7.54
C LEU A 100 6.41 -1.62 8.83
N ASN A 101 6.05 -2.83 9.24
CA ASN A 101 6.60 -3.43 10.46
C ASN A 101 8.11 -3.68 10.32
N GLN A 102 8.56 -4.17 9.19
CA GLN A 102 9.99 -4.40 8.94
C GLN A 102 10.78 -3.08 9.02
N LEU A 103 10.29 -2.01 8.38
CA LEU A 103 10.98 -0.71 8.44
C LEU A 103 10.95 -0.08 9.83
N GLU A 104 9.83 -0.17 10.53
CA GLU A 104 9.71 0.35 11.90
C GLU A 104 10.65 -0.40 12.86
N THR A 105 10.66 -1.72 12.82
CA THR A 105 11.57 -2.54 13.62
C THR A 105 13.02 -2.19 13.31
N LEU A 106 13.41 -2.12 12.06
CA LEU A 106 14.78 -1.76 11.65
C LEU A 106 15.16 -0.37 12.17
N HIS A 107 14.29 0.61 12.02
CA HIS A 107 14.54 1.99 12.44
C HIS A 107 14.71 2.12 13.95
N GLN A 108 13.91 1.37 14.71
CA GLN A 108 13.89 1.47 16.17
C GLN A 108 14.93 0.58 16.86
N THR A 109 15.24 -0.60 16.29
CA THR A 109 16.02 -1.63 17.02
C THR A 109 17.37 -1.97 16.41
N VAL A 110 17.58 -1.66 15.12
CA VAL A 110 18.82 -2.03 14.43
C VAL A 110 19.64 -0.80 14.05
N ILE A 111 19.12 0.05 13.19
CA ILE A 111 19.80 1.25 12.73
C ILE A 111 18.78 2.35 12.36
N PRO A 112 18.85 3.53 12.99
CA PRO A 112 18.02 4.65 12.58
C PRO A 112 18.43 5.14 11.18
N PHE A 113 17.45 5.46 10.33
CA PHE A 113 17.67 6.00 9.00
C PHE A 113 16.68 7.12 8.68
N ALA A 114 17.12 8.08 7.86
CA ALA A 114 16.36 9.28 7.53
C ALA A 114 15.49 9.14 6.28
N ALA A 115 15.76 8.15 5.43
CA ALA A 115 15.07 7.98 4.16
C ALA A 115 14.88 6.50 3.80
N ALA A 116 13.80 6.21 3.08
CA ALA A 116 13.50 4.90 2.52
C ALA A 116 13.03 5.03 1.07
N ALA A 117 13.54 4.18 0.19
CA ALA A 117 13.13 4.11 -1.22
C ALA A 117 12.50 2.75 -1.54
N ALA A 118 11.35 2.77 -2.23
CA ALA A 118 10.63 1.56 -2.60
C ALA A 118 10.12 1.58 -4.04
N ASP A 119 9.66 0.43 -4.55
CA ASP A 119 9.00 0.40 -5.84
C ASP A 119 7.52 0.88 -5.75
N SER A 120 6.87 1.02 -6.90
CA SER A 120 5.50 1.52 -6.96
C SER A 120 4.47 0.62 -6.26
N ALA A 121 4.77 -0.65 -6.01
CA ALA A 121 3.86 -1.54 -5.27
C ALA A 121 3.68 -1.11 -3.81
N TYR A 122 4.64 -0.36 -3.27
CA TYR A 122 4.60 0.16 -1.91
C TYR A 122 4.01 1.58 -1.81
N ASP A 123 3.52 2.14 -2.93
CA ASP A 123 2.85 3.43 -2.97
C ASP A 123 1.40 3.32 -2.47
N PHE A 124 1.23 3.11 -1.18
CA PHE A 124 -0.09 3.11 -0.55
C PHE A 124 -0.19 4.19 0.55
N PRO A 125 -1.36 4.85 0.68
CA PRO A 125 -1.47 6.06 1.49
C PRO A 125 -1.04 5.92 2.95
N LEU A 126 -1.29 4.76 3.58
CA LEU A 126 -0.87 4.51 4.95
C LEU A 126 0.66 4.50 5.10
N ALA A 127 1.41 3.99 4.11
CA ALA A 127 2.87 3.98 4.17
C ALA A 127 3.44 5.40 4.26
N HIS A 128 2.91 6.33 3.48
CA HIS A 128 3.32 7.73 3.53
C HIS A 128 3.10 8.34 4.93
N ARG A 129 1.98 8.00 5.57
CA ARG A 129 1.65 8.52 6.91
C ARG A 129 2.51 7.91 7.99
N GLU A 130 2.71 6.59 7.97
CA GLU A 130 3.49 5.89 8.99
C GLU A 130 4.98 6.27 8.92
N LEU A 131 5.56 6.32 7.72
CA LEU A 131 6.95 6.74 7.56
C LEU A 131 7.15 8.22 7.93
N GLU A 132 6.18 9.08 7.63
CA GLU A 132 6.22 10.49 8.06
C GLU A 132 6.21 10.63 9.60
N LYS A 133 5.42 9.82 10.32
CA LYS A 133 5.44 9.76 11.78
C LYS A 133 6.82 9.41 12.34
N LEU A 134 7.50 8.49 11.69
CA LEU A 134 8.87 8.09 12.04
C LEU A 134 9.93 9.10 11.56
N ARG A 135 9.52 10.21 10.95
CA ARG A 135 10.41 11.22 10.33
C ARG A 135 11.29 10.65 9.22
N ILE A 136 10.82 9.58 8.55
CA ILE A 136 11.51 8.96 7.43
C ILE A 136 10.98 9.56 6.13
N THR A 137 11.87 10.12 5.31
CA THR A 137 11.56 10.60 3.96
C THR A 137 11.28 9.39 3.05
N PHE A 138 10.10 9.35 2.45
CA PHE A 138 9.68 8.24 1.61
C PHE A 138 9.78 8.56 0.12
N PHE A 139 10.61 7.82 -0.60
CA PHE A 139 10.81 7.93 -2.05
C PHE A 139 10.18 6.72 -2.76
N VAL A 140 9.08 6.97 -3.42
CA VAL A 140 8.33 5.92 -4.14
C VAL A 140 7.73 6.49 -5.42
N ARG A 141 7.77 5.71 -6.51
CA ARG A 141 7.07 6.09 -7.74
C ARG A 141 5.56 5.99 -7.55
N PRO A 142 4.78 6.96 -8.06
CA PRO A 142 3.34 6.85 -8.05
C PRO A 142 2.87 5.55 -8.68
N GLN A 143 1.96 4.87 -8.02
CA GLN A 143 1.25 3.78 -8.64
C GLN A 143 0.24 4.34 -9.64
N ALA A 144 0.20 3.78 -10.85
CA ALA A 144 -0.80 4.17 -11.83
C ALA A 144 -2.20 3.85 -11.28
N VAL A 145 -3.02 4.88 -11.14
CA VAL A 145 -4.43 4.72 -10.74
C VAL A 145 -5.21 4.27 -11.98
N TYR A 146 -5.61 3.02 -12.00
CA TYR A 146 -6.51 2.50 -13.02
C TYR A 146 -7.95 2.88 -12.64
N ASP A 147 -8.46 3.95 -13.25
CA ASP A 147 -9.87 4.28 -13.14
C ASP A 147 -10.69 3.30 -13.99
N ARG A 148 -11.34 2.35 -13.31
CA ARG A 148 -12.21 1.34 -13.93
C ARG A 148 -13.62 1.84 -14.21
N THR A 149 -13.93 3.09 -13.84
CA THR A 149 -15.26 3.65 -14.08
C THR A 149 -15.42 4.00 -15.55
N GLN A 150 -16.51 3.52 -16.15
CA GLN A 150 -16.84 3.80 -17.55
C GLN A 150 -17.56 5.15 -17.72
N VAL A 151 -17.51 6.02 -16.70
CA VAL A 151 -18.15 7.33 -16.75
C VAL A 151 -17.19 8.37 -17.31
N GLU A 152 -17.73 9.32 -18.06
CA GLU A 152 -16.96 10.40 -18.70
C GLU A 152 -16.40 11.38 -17.65
N PHE A 153 -17.22 11.79 -16.67
CA PHE A 153 -16.78 12.69 -15.60
C PHE A 153 -16.08 11.91 -14.49
N LYS A 154 -14.76 11.85 -14.62
CA LYS A 154 -13.85 11.29 -13.63
C LYS A 154 -13.63 12.28 -12.50
N ARG A 155 -12.81 11.85 -11.50
CA ARG A 155 -12.50 12.69 -10.35
C ARG A 155 -11.97 14.08 -10.72
N ASP A 156 -11.10 14.17 -11.73
CA ASP A 156 -10.46 15.41 -12.17
C ASP A 156 -11.43 16.42 -12.79
N SER A 157 -12.64 15.97 -13.16
CA SER A 157 -13.74 16.85 -13.58
C SER A 157 -14.40 17.61 -12.42
N PHE A 158 -14.00 17.35 -11.18
CA PHE A 158 -14.58 17.96 -9.98
C PHE A 158 -13.53 18.83 -9.28
N SER A 159 -13.87 20.11 -9.03
CA SER A 159 -12.97 21.05 -8.35
C SER A 159 -13.20 21.03 -6.83
N TYR A 160 -12.12 20.91 -6.07
CA TYR A 160 -12.20 21.00 -4.60
C TYR A 160 -12.18 22.45 -4.13
N GLN A 161 -13.12 22.82 -3.30
CA GLN A 161 -13.24 24.13 -2.65
C GLN A 161 -12.79 23.99 -1.20
N SER A 162 -11.61 24.53 -0.88
CA SER A 162 -10.99 24.39 0.44
C SER A 162 -11.74 25.15 1.55
N ASP A 163 -12.33 26.29 1.18
CA ASP A 163 -13.11 27.17 2.08
C ASP A 163 -14.39 26.51 2.57
N GLN A 164 -15.01 25.68 1.74
CA GLN A 164 -16.27 24.99 2.03
C GLN A 164 -16.08 23.51 2.36
N ASP A 165 -14.85 22.99 2.25
CA ASP A 165 -14.56 21.56 2.35
C ASP A 165 -15.52 20.71 1.50
N ALA A 166 -15.63 21.05 0.23
CA ALA A 166 -16.59 20.46 -0.68
C ALA A 166 -16.03 20.35 -2.10
N TYR A 167 -16.63 19.50 -2.91
CA TYR A 167 -16.36 19.44 -4.35
C TYR A 167 -17.47 20.09 -5.15
N LEU A 168 -17.13 20.85 -6.19
CA LEU A 168 -18.06 21.28 -7.21
C LEU A 168 -18.04 20.31 -8.40
N CYS A 169 -19.22 19.87 -8.83
CA CYS A 169 -19.35 19.06 -10.03
C CYS A 169 -19.31 19.94 -11.31
N PRO A 170 -19.14 19.37 -12.51
CA PRO A 170 -19.13 20.13 -13.78
C PRO A 170 -20.39 20.96 -14.03
N GLN A 171 -21.50 20.66 -13.34
CA GLN A 171 -22.75 21.42 -13.39
C GLN A 171 -22.91 22.42 -12.22
N GLY A 172 -21.81 22.75 -11.51
CA GLY A 172 -21.81 23.72 -10.42
C GLY A 172 -22.52 23.27 -9.13
N LYS A 173 -22.90 21.98 -9.01
CA LYS A 173 -23.52 21.46 -7.78
C LYS A 173 -22.49 20.97 -6.80
N THR A 174 -22.76 21.16 -5.50
CA THR A 174 -21.82 20.89 -4.41
C THR A 174 -21.94 19.44 -3.91
N LEU A 175 -20.81 18.77 -3.78
CA LEU A 175 -20.67 17.50 -3.06
C LEU A 175 -20.07 17.81 -1.69
N ARG A 176 -20.83 17.62 -0.63
CA ARG A 176 -20.41 17.89 0.74
C ARG A 176 -19.83 16.67 1.41
N LEU A 177 -18.94 16.88 2.39
CA LEU A 177 -18.43 15.80 3.22
C LEU A 177 -19.59 15.04 3.88
N ASN A 178 -19.69 13.76 3.57
CA ASN A 178 -20.80 12.91 4.00
C ASN A 178 -20.38 11.84 5.01
N GLY A 179 -19.13 11.45 5.02
CA GLY A 179 -18.65 10.41 5.93
C GLY A 179 -17.25 9.96 5.72
N LEU A 180 -16.82 9.06 6.59
CA LEU A 180 -15.60 8.31 6.52
C LEU A 180 -15.91 6.90 6.03
N TYR A 181 -15.17 6.42 5.07
CA TYR A 181 -15.34 5.09 4.47
C TYR A 181 -14.04 4.30 4.54
N ARG A 182 -14.13 3.08 5.02
CA ARG A 182 -13.01 2.14 5.07
C ARG A 182 -13.18 1.06 4.02
N SER A 183 -12.13 0.81 3.26
CA SER A 183 -12.05 -0.29 2.29
C SER A 183 -10.79 -1.14 2.52
N ALA A 184 -10.59 -2.16 1.69
CA ALA A 184 -9.35 -2.94 1.70
C ALA A 184 -8.12 -2.11 1.31
N SER A 185 -8.32 -1.02 0.54
CA SER A 185 -7.25 -0.13 0.07
C SER A 185 -6.94 1.02 1.02
N GLY A 186 -7.68 1.18 2.13
CA GLY A 186 -7.41 2.21 3.13
C GLY A 186 -8.66 2.91 3.68
N LEU A 187 -8.44 4.12 4.17
CA LEU A 187 -9.45 4.98 4.79
C LEU A 187 -9.68 6.21 3.91
N PHE A 188 -10.95 6.59 3.68
CA PHE A 188 -11.34 7.62 2.73
C PHE A 188 -12.40 8.55 3.28
N TRP A 189 -12.23 9.84 3.08
CA TRP A 189 -13.30 10.83 3.17
C TRP A 189 -14.25 10.64 2.00
N GLN A 190 -15.55 10.56 2.25
CA GLN A 190 -16.57 10.44 1.22
C GLN A 190 -17.36 11.75 1.12
N TYR A 191 -17.30 12.34 -0.07
CA TYR A 191 -18.10 13.50 -0.44
C TYR A 191 -19.27 13.05 -1.30
N LYS A 192 -20.47 13.64 -1.08
CA LYS A 192 -21.69 13.23 -1.76
C LYS A 192 -22.52 14.43 -2.18
N ALA A 193 -23.02 14.39 -3.43
CA ALA A 193 -24.01 15.36 -3.92
C ALA A 193 -25.40 15.09 -3.31
N GLU A 194 -26.25 16.11 -3.32
CA GLU A 194 -27.65 15.91 -3.01
C GLU A 194 -28.32 15.06 -4.10
N LYS A 195 -29.22 14.16 -3.66
CA LYS A 195 -29.85 13.21 -4.59
C LYS A 195 -30.72 13.93 -5.61
N ALA A 196 -31.44 14.99 -5.19
CA ALA A 196 -32.27 15.79 -6.06
C ALA A 196 -31.48 16.42 -7.21
N ASP A 197 -30.30 17.01 -6.92
CA ASP A 197 -29.42 17.61 -7.93
C ASP A 197 -28.97 16.61 -8.99
N CYS A 198 -28.75 15.35 -8.60
CA CYS A 198 -28.31 14.31 -9.53
C CYS A 198 -29.46 13.69 -10.33
N ILE A 199 -30.68 13.64 -9.79
CA ILE A 199 -31.84 13.05 -10.49
C ILE A 199 -32.22 13.91 -11.71
N CYS A 200 -32.27 15.23 -11.54
CA CYS A 200 -32.65 16.17 -12.58
C CYS A 200 -31.47 16.63 -13.48
N CYS A 201 -30.29 16.07 -13.29
CA CYS A 201 -29.08 16.50 -14.00
C CYS A 201 -29.09 16.06 -15.48
N PRO A 202 -28.97 17.00 -16.44
CA PRO A 202 -29.03 16.69 -17.88
C PRO A 202 -27.84 15.83 -18.32
N VAL A 203 -26.72 15.89 -17.63
CA VAL A 203 -25.49 15.13 -17.94
C VAL A 203 -25.28 13.93 -17.00
N ARG A 204 -26.33 13.47 -16.36
CA ARG A 204 -26.28 12.37 -15.38
C ARG A 204 -25.61 11.12 -15.94
N GLY A 205 -25.93 10.74 -17.19
CA GLY A 205 -25.37 9.55 -17.84
C GLY A 205 -23.85 9.60 -18.04
N LYS A 206 -23.27 10.80 -18.10
CA LYS A 206 -21.81 11.01 -18.15
C LYS A 206 -21.13 10.90 -16.79
N CYS A 207 -21.91 11.02 -15.70
CA CYS A 207 -21.44 11.15 -14.33
C CYS A 207 -21.65 9.88 -13.48
N LEU A 208 -22.72 9.14 -13.73
CA LEU A 208 -23.12 7.96 -12.94
C LEU A 208 -23.27 6.75 -13.84
N SER A 209 -22.75 5.61 -13.37
CA SER A 209 -22.92 4.32 -14.06
C SER A 209 -24.39 3.88 -14.04
N GLU A 210 -24.74 2.91 -14.88
CA GLU A 210 -26.09 2.34 -14.91
C GLU A 210 -26.49 1.70 -13.57
N HIS A 211 -25.54 1.14 -12.84
CA HIS A 211 -25.75 0.57 -11.51
C HIS A 211 -26.08 1.64 -10.44
N ASP A 212 -25.64 2.90 -10.67
CA ASP A 212 -25.84 4.03 -9.74
C ASP A 212 -27.02 4.92 -10.13
N ARG A 213 -27.86 4.52 -11.08
CA ARG A 213 -28.96 5.34 -11.63
C ARG A 213 -29.89 5.96 -10.60
N ARG A 214 -30.08 5.31 -9.43
CA ARG A 214 -30.93 5.82 -8.33
C ARG A 214 -30.16 6.56 -7.25
N GLY A 215 -28.85 6.66 -7.40
CA GLY A 215 -27.95 7.28 -6.43
C GLY A 215 -27.61 8.73 -6.72
N ALA A 216 -26.78 9.30 -5.87
CA ALA A 216 -26.10 10.57 -6.09
C ALA A 216 -24.62 10.34 -6.30
N ARG A 217 -23.93 11.25 -7.02
CA ARG A 217 -22.48 11.19 -7.22
C ARG A 217 -21.77 11.19 -5.87
N LYS A 218 -20.78 10.30 -5.75
CA LYS A 218 -19.87 10.22 -4.62
C LYS A 218 -18.46 10.34 -5.11
N LEU A 219 -17.62 11.03 -4.34
CA LEU A 219 -16.18 11.09 -4.52
C LEU A 219 -15.50 10.62 -3.24
N GLU A 220 -14.39 9.94 -3.39
CA GLU A 220 -13.61 9.44 -2.26
C GLU A 220 -12.20 10.05 -2.31
N ASP A 221 -11.78 10.64 -1.20
CA ASP A 221 -10.45 11.16 -0.97
C ASP A 221 -9.74 10.36 0.11
N SER A 222 -8.50 10.00 -0.12
CA SER A 222 -7.71 9.32 0.91
C SER A 222 -7.63 10.18 2.18
N TYR A 223 -7.90 9.58 3.33
CA TYR A 223 -7.67 10.19 4.64
C TYR A 223 -6.22 10.67 4.80
N PHE A 224 -5.29 9.94 4.22
CA PHE A 224 -3.85 10.21 4.25
C PHE A 224 -3.36 11.12 3.10
N LYS A 225 -4.26 11.72 2.33
CA LYS A 225 -3.92 12.60 1.19
C LYS A 225 -2.88 13.67 1.53
N PRO A 226 -2.91 14.34 2.70
CA PRO A 226 -1.89 15.34 3.05
C PRO A 226 -0.47 14.74 3.10
N SER A 227 -0.28 13.57 3.68
CA SER A 227 1.02 12.89 3.74
C SER A 227 1.50 12.42 2.35
N VAL A 228 0.57 11.90 1.54
CA VAL A 228 0.85 11.55 0.14
C VAL A 228 1.30 12.78 -0.64
N GLN A 229 0.60 13.91 -0.51
CA GLN A 229 0.92 15.15 -1.23
C GLN A 229 2.29 15.69 -0.85
N ARG A 230 2.64 15.70 0.45
CA ARG A 230 3.99 16.13 0.90
C ARG A 230 5.10 15.25 0.32
N SER A 231 4.87 13.94 0.23
CA SER A 231 5.79 13.02 -0.42
C SER A 231 5.90 13.28 -1.94
N ARG A 232 4.75 13.54 -2.62
CA ARG A 232 4.71 13.85 -4.06
C ARG A 232 5.47 15.13 -4.42
N ASN A 233 5.42 16.15 -3.57
CA ASN A 233 6.11 17.40 -3.80
C ASN A 233 7.64 17.25 -3.91
N ARG A 234 8.20 16.12 -3.47
CA ARG A 234 9.64 15.82 -3.58
C ARG A 234 10.03 15.12 -4.89
N GLN A 235 9.09 14.75 -5.74
CA GLN A 235 9.36 13.93 -6.94
C GLN A 235 10.24 14.62 -8.00
N SER A 236 10.26 15.95 -8.01
CA SER A 236 11.09 16.74 -8.91
C SER A 236 12.54 16.91 -8.42
N THR A 237 12.86 16.51 -7.18
CA THR A 237 14.18 16.70 -6.60
C THR A 237 15.22 15.72 -7.11
N ASP A 238 16.50 16.11 -7.09
CA ASP A 238 17.63 15.23 -7.42
C ASP A 238 17.75 14.10 -6.43
N GLU A 239 17.50 14.39 -5.15
CA GLU A 239 17.49 13.40 -4.07
C GLU A 239 16.52 12.24 -4.38
N TYR A 240 15.31 12.56 -4.83
CA TYR A 240 14.33 11.55 -5.25
C TYR A 240 14.85 10.67 -6.40
N ARG A 241 15.43 11.30 -7.43
CA ARG A 241 15.99 10.57 -8.58
C ARG A 241 17.14 9.65 -8.18
N GLN A 242 18.03 10.14 -7.33
CA GLN A 242 19.17 9.37 -6.82
C GLN A 242 18.73 8.21 -5.93
N ALA A 243 17.78 8.43 -5.01
CA ALA A 243 17.25 7.39 -4.13
C ALA A 243 16.63 6.24 -4.92
N LEU A 244 15.81 6.54 -5.94
CA LEU A 244 15.21 5.52 -6.78
C LEU A 244 16.22 4.78 -7.66
N LYS A 245 17.27 5.47 -8.13
CA LYS A 245 18.36 4.84 -8.90
C LYS A 245 19.17 3.90 -8.00
N LYS A 246 19.57 4.33 -6.81
CA LYS A 246 20.27 3.48 -5.82
C LYS A 246 19.41 2.26 -5.46
N ARG A 247 18.13 2.45 -5.18
CA ARG A 247 17.19 1.36 -4.91
C ARG A 247 17.18 0.34 -6.06
N GLN A 248 17.07 0.78 -7.30
CA GLN A 248 17.03 -0.10 -8.45
C GLN A 248 18.32 -0.92 -8.54
N ILE A 249 19.48 -0.28 -8.47
CA ILE A 249 20.78 -0.96 -8.55
C ILE A 249 20.91 -2.02 -7.46
N TRP A 250 20.68 -1.65 -6.21
CA TRP A 250 20.91 -2.55 -5.09
C TRP A 250 19.86 -3.65 -4.96
N CYS A 251 18.57 -3.33 -5.08
CA CYS A 251 17.52 -4.35 -4.92
C CYS A 251 17.53 -5.35 -6.09
N GLU A 252 17.56 -4.88 -7.32
CA GLU A 252 17.56 -5.76 -8.49
C GLU A 252 18.84 -6.60 -8.56
N GLY A 253 20.01 -5.98 -8.32
CA GLY A 253 21.27 -6.67 -8.26
C GLY A 253 21.35 -7.70 -7.15
N THR A 254 20.78 -7.43 -5.97
CA THR A 254 20.73 -8.37 -4.85
C THR A 254 19.91 -9.59 -5.19
N PHE A 255 18.67 -9.39 -5.66
CA PHE A 255 17.82 -10.51 -6.05
C PHE A 255 18.39 -11.32 -7.23
N ALA A 256 19.02 -10.66 -8.19
CA ALA A 256 19.70 -11.35 -9.29
C ALA A 256 20.85 -12.22 -8.77
N ALA A 257 21.74 -11.68 -7.94
CA ALA A 257 22.87 -12.41 -7.37
C ALA A 257 22.42 -13.62 -6.53
N GLN A 258 21.41 -13.44 -5.67
CA GLN A 258 20.87 -14.52 -4.84
C GLN A 258 20.21 -15.63 -5.67
N LYS A 259 19.44 -15.28 -6.68
CA LYS A 259 18.80 -16.25 -7.57
C LYS A 259 19.83 -17.02 -8.38
N TRP A 260 20.83 -16.35 -8.90
CA TRP A 260 21.82 -16.93 -9.78
C TRP A 260 22.90 -17.73 -9.03
N SER A 261 23.46 -17.15 -7.95
CA SER A 261 24.60 -17.74 -7.24
C SER A 261 24.20 -18.61 -6.04
N HIS A 262 23.04 -18.36 -5.44
CA HIS A 262 22.60 -19.05 -4.22
C HIS A 262 21.34 -19.89 -4.44
N ASN A 263 20.92 -20.09 -5.71
CA ASN A 263 19.74 -20.88 -6.10
C ASN A 263 18.45 -20.48 -5.37
N LEU A 264 18.27 -19.19 -5.08
CA LEU A 264 17.09 -18.66 -4.35
C LEU A 264 15.80 -18.65 -5.20
N THR A 265 15.84 -19.27 -6.38
CA THR A 265 14.65 -19.53 -7.22
C THR A 265 13.82 -20.70 -6.70
N ARG A 266 14.42 -21.59 -5.89
CA ARG A 266 13.79 -22.79 -5.38
C ARG A 266 14.17 -23.03 -3.92
N VAL A 267 13.18 -23.23 -3.07
CA VAL A 267 13.38 -23.65 -1.67
C VAL A 267 13.73 -25.14 -1.66
N LEU A 268 14.82 -25.51 -0.99
CA LEU A 268 15.31 -26.88 -0.95
C LEU A 268 14.64 -27.72 0.15
N ARG A 269 14.15 -27.09 1.20
CA ARG A 269 13.41 -27.71 2.31
C ARG A 269 12.00 -27.12 2.38
N ARG A 270 11.04 -27.87 2.95
CA ARG A 270 9.65 -27.44 3.12
C ARG A 270 9.47 -26.66 4.42
N GLY A 271 8.45 -25.81 4.44
CA GLY A 271 8.09 -25.00 5.59
C GLY A 271 8.63 -23.58 5.53
N LEU A 272 7.92 -22.67 6.21
CA LEU A 272 8.25 -21.24 6.22
C LEU A 272 9.61 -20.98 6.87
N GLU A 273 9.88 -21.64 8.01
CA GLU A 273 11.15 -21.55 8.74
C GLU A 273 12.34 -21.97 7.85
N ALA A 274 12.20 -23.08 7.15
CA ALA A 274 13.24 -23.56 6.26
C ALA A 274 13.48 -22.64 5.05
N ALA A 275 12.42 -21.97 4.57
CA ALA A 275 12.52 -20.96 3.52
C ALA A 275 13.21 -19.69 4.06
N GLU A 276 12.93 -19.29 5.31
CA GLU A 276 13.57 -18.17 5.97
C GLU A 276 15.06 -18.43 6.21
N ASP A 277 15.44 -19.62 6.73
CA ASP A 277 16.83 -20.04 6.88
C ASP A 277 17.63 -19.93 5.57
N HIS A 278 17.05 -20.44 4.47
CA HIS A 278 17.69 -20.37 3.16
C HIS A 278 17.90 -18.93 2.70
N CYS A 279 16.90 -18.05 2.90
CA CYS A 279 17.02 -16.65 2.57
C CYS A 279 18.05 -15.92 3.47
N LEU A 280 18.09 -16.24 4.77
CA LEU A 280 19.05 -15.67 5.73
C LEU A 280 20.50 -16.09 5.39
N LEU A 281 20.75 -17.37 5.14
CA LEU A 281 22.07 -17.86 4.74
C LEU A 281 22.55 -17.20 3.44
N SER A 282 21.65 -17.04 2.47
CA SER A 282 21.94 -16.33 1.23
C SER A 282 22.26 -14.85 1.47
N ALA A 283 21.54 -14.20 2.38
CA ALA A 283 21.79 -12.80 2.74
C ALA A 283 23.14 -12.62 3.43
N VAL A 284 23.47 -13.49 4.39
CA VAL A 284 24.77 -13.49 5.10
C VAL A 284 25.92 -13.66 4.10
N ALA A 285 25.84 -14.67 3.22
CA ALA A 285 26.89 -14.93 2.22
C ALA A 285 27.08 -13.73 1.27
N LEU A 286 26.01 -13.08 0.84
CA LEU A 286 26.10 -11.91 -0.01
C LEU A 286 26.65 -10.68 0.73
N ASN A 287 26.24 -10.48 1.98
CA ASN A 287 26.75 -9.40 2.83
C ASN A 287 28.26 -9.56 3.06
N LEU A 288 28.74 -10.77 3.41
CA LEU A 288 30.18 -11.03 3.57
C LEU A 288 30.95 -10.69 2.30
N LYS A 289 30.47 -11.11 1.12
CA LYS A 289 31.10 -10.76 -0.17
C LYS A 289 31.19 -9.25 -0.40
N ARG A 290 30.14 -8.49 -0.01
CA ARG A 290 30.11 -7.04 -0.16
C ARG A 290 31.05 -6.35 0.85
N MET A 291 31.05 -6.80 2.10
CA MET A 291 31.96 -6.29 3.12
C MET A 291 33.42 -6.46 2.74
N ILE A 292 33.82 -7.62 2.24
CA ILE A 292 35.19 -7.86 1.77
C ILE A 292 35.58 -6.90 0.64
N LYS A 293 34.64 -6.58 -0.27
CA LYS A 293 34.90 -5.61 -1.35
C LYS A 293 35.03 -4.16 -0.87
N CYS A 294 34.47 -3.83 0.28
CA CYS A 294 34.63 -2.51 0.87
C CYS A 294 35.92 -2.33 1.68
N LEU A 295 36.58 -3.45 2.02
CA LEU A 295 37.86 -3.46 2.77
C LEU A 295 39.08 -3.43 1.84
N ASN A 296 38.90 -3.75 0.57
CA ASN A 296 39.91 -3.68 -0.50
C ASN A 296 39.70 -2.43 -1.38
#